data_05ad720fa976d9e39c1600b65d52da51
#
_entry.id   05ad720fa976d9e39c1600b65d52da51
#
_cell.length_a   1.000
_cell.length_b   1.000
_cell.length_c   1.000
_cell.angle_alpha   90.00
_cell.angle_beta   90.00
_cell.angle_gamma   90.00
#
_symmetry.space_group_name_H-M   'P 1'
#
loop_
_entity.id
_entity.type
_entity.pdbx_description
1 polymer ?
#
loop_
_entity_poly.entity_id
_entity_poly.type
_entity_poly.pdbx_seq_one_letter_code
_entity_poly.pdbx_strand_id
1 'polypeptide(L)'
;MTEDIDKVLAKLDWMRQQHIWPNGMRYLWTDAFGVVLLVSLYHRLKVQKFLDQAQLVVAEVERVLGRPRGIRIGEAPDRDGQYFHYLAMWIFALGRLGNIIPEYRAKAIRLAKDVHSAFVVPGRGVFWKMREDLSGPYPGFGSGALDPFHGYVVYRTLDAKALREEIRQMRDIVERVYSGLAIKQDLGLGMMLWMTHFFPGETWASVQRDRSLAMLDRMWIEPPCYFSREPGLPQVKFAFTNYGVSLGLQAVNEWSSRVTRMNSFFEGYSSGDEYDREAITHVMGCVSNFPGEFITAHAT
;
A
#
# COMPACT_ATOMS: atom_id res chain seq x y z
N MET A 1 -0.62 21.62 0.48
CA MET A 1 -1.53 21.08 1.51
C MET A 1 -0.82 21.18 2.84
N THR A 2 -1.47 21.74 3.85
CA THR A 2 -0.94 21.75 5.23
C THR A 2 -1.08 20.32 5.75
N GLU A 3 0.05 19.67 5.99
CA GLU A 3 0.09 18.38 6.65
C GLU A 3 -0.49 18.55 8.06
N ASP A 4 -1.53 17.81 8.37
CA ASP A 4 -2.19 17.91 9.68
C ASP A 4 -1.60 16.88 10.65
N ILE A 5 -0.35 17.12 11.04
CA ILE A 5 0.42 16.22 11.91
C ILE A 5 -0.26 16.07 13.27
N ASP A 6 -0.82 17.12 13.82
CA ASP A 6 -1.46 17.06 15.15
C ASP A 6 -2.67 16.12 15.14
N LYS A 7 -3.49 16.13 14.07
CA LYS A 7 -4.57 15.17 13.90
C LYS A 7 -4.07 13.74 13.75
N VAL A 8 -3.00 13.54 13.00
CA VAL A 8 -2.38 12.22 12.85
C VAL A 8 -1.89 11.70 14.21
N LEU A 9 -1.22 12.52 15.00
CA LEU A 9 -0.75 12.15 16.33
C LEU A 9 -1.91 11.83 17.27
N ALA A 10 -2.94 12.65 17.29
CA ALA A 10 -4.15 12.41 18.08
C ALA A 10 -4.84 11.09 17.67
N LYS A 11 -4.95 10.79 16.36
CA LYS A 11 -5.53 9.55 15.86
C LYS A 11 -4.68 8.33 16.24
N LEU A 12 -3.36 8.42 16.17
CA LEU A 12 -2.45 7.34 16.60
C LEU A 12 -2.57 7.06 18.11
N ASP A 13 -2.65 8.10 18.93
CA ASP A 13 -2.84 7.95 20.37
C ASP A 13 -4.22 7.32 20.69
N TRP A 14 -5.27 7.76 20.01
CA TRP A 14 -6.60 7.16 20.13
C TRP A 14 -6.59 5.67 19.74
N MET A 15 -6.00 5.30 18.58
CA MET A 15 -5.90 3.89 18.16
C MET A 15 -5.17 3.03 19.20
N ARG A 16 -4.12 3.58 19.82
CA ARG A 16 -3.37 2.88 20.87
C ARG A 16 -4.22 2.66 22.12
N GLN A 17 -4.93 3.68 22.58
CA GLN A 17 -5.83 3.61 23.75
C GLN A 17 -6.99 2.62 23.51
N GLN A 18 -7.48 2.54 22.28
CA GLN A 18 -8.54 1.64 21.89
C GLN A 18 -8.08 0.23 21.51
N HIS A 19 -6.79 -0.07 21.62
CA HIS A 19 -6.18 -1.35 21.21
C HIS A 19 -6.47 -1.72 19.73
N ILE A 20 -6.56 -0.72 18.85
CA ILE A 20 -6.80 -0.92 17.42
C ILE A 20 -5.46 -1.16 16.70
N TRP A 21 -4.50 -0.22 16.82
CA TRP A 21 -3.18 -0.31 16.21
C TRP A 21 -2.19 0.59 17.00
N PRO A 22 -0.93 0.17 17.20
CA PRO A 22 -0.26 -1.06 16.74
C PRO A 22 -0.50 -2.29 17.63
N ASN A 23 -1.37 -2.21 18.64
CA ASN A 23 -1.58 -3.23 19.67
C ASN A 23 -2.63 -4.29 19.28
N GLY A 24 -3.30 -4.13 18.15
CA GLY A 24 -4.35 -5.03 17.66
C GLY A 24 -3.82 -6.24 16.90
N MET A 25 -4.72 -6.90 16.17
CA MET A 25 -4.37 -8.00 15.29
C MET A 25 -3.42 -7.55 14.17
N ARG A 26 -2.53 -8.45 13.76
CA ARG A 26 -1.62 -8.19 12.64
C ARG A 26 -2.34 -8.42 11.32
N TYR A 27 -2.23 -7.45 10.42
CA TYR A 27 -2.69 -7.52 9.04
C TYR A 27 -1.66 -6.81 8.17
N LEU A 28 -1.03 -7.56 7.27
CA LEU A 28 0.22 -7.14 6.61
C LEU A 28 0.10 -5.81 5.87
N TRP A 29 -1.03 -5.55 5.22
CA TRP A 29 -1.28 -4.28 4.54
C TRP A 29 -1.28 -3.09 5.51
N THR A 30 -2.05 -3.20 6.59
CA THR A 30 -2.14 -2.17 7.62
C THR A 30 -0.77 -1.90 8.25
N ASP A 31 -0.04 -2.96 8.58
CA ASP A 31 1.27 -2.83 9.21
C ASP A 31 2.30 -2.21 8.26
N ALA A 32 2.25 -2.51 6.96
CA ALA A 32 3.11 -1.87 5.95
C ALA A 32 2.87 -0.36 5.89
N PHE A 33 1.62 0.07 5.81
CA PHE A 33 1.25 1.49 5.82
C PHE A 33 1.66 2.15 7.15
N GLY A 34 1.44 1.47 8.26
CA GLY A 34 1.80 1.96 9.59
C GLY A 34 3.30 2.16 9.78
N VAL A 35 4.13 1.23 9.31
CA VAL A 35 5.60 1.38 9.39
C VAL A 35 6.06 2.59 8.57
N VAL A 36 5.56 2.78 7.34
CA VAL A 36 5.93 3.96 6.53
C VAL A 36 5.47 5.25 7.20
N LEU A 37 4.26 5.27 7.79
CA LEU A 37 3.77 6.42 8.56
C LEU A 37 4.70 6.77 9.73
N LEU A 38 5.12 5.77 10.52
CA LEU A 38 6.03 5.98 11.65
C LEU A 38 7.41 6.50 11.20
N VAL A 39 7.94 5.98 10.09
CA VAL A 39 9.18 6.50 9.47
C VAL A 39 8.99 7.95 9.02
N SER A 40 7.85 8.27 8.42
CA SER A 40 7.51 9.64 8.00
C SER A 40 7.47 10.61 9.19
N LEU A 41 6.83 10.19 10.29
CA LEU A 41 6.78 10.99 11.54
C LEU A 41 8.17 11.17 12.17
N TYR A 42 9.00 10.13 12.15
CA TYR A 42 10.39 10.24 12.59
C TYR A 42 11.17 11.26 11.76
N HIS A 43 11.06 11.19 10.43
CA HIS A 43 11.75 12.14 9.55
C HIS A 43 11.28 13.58 9.78
N ARG A 44 10.01 13.78 10.01
CA ARG A 44 9.41 15.12 10.19
C ARG A 44 9.67 15.71 11.57
N LEU A 45 9.52 14.91 12.61
CA LEU A 45 9.56 15.38 14.02
C LEU A 45 10.91 15.15 14.71
N LYS A 46 11.74 14.25 14.18
CA LYS A 46 13.02 13.81 14.77
C LYS A 46 12.86 13.21 16.17
N VAL A 47 11.73 12.56 16.45
CA VAL A 47 11.41 11.95 17.74
C VAL A 47 11.64 10.43 17.65
N GLN A 48 12.62 9.93 18.39
CA GLN A 48 13.10 8.55 18.35
C GLN A 48 12.00 7.52 18.57
N LYS A 49 11.01 7.80 19.42
CA LYS A 49 9.91 6.87 19.73
C LYS A 49 9.18 6.33 18.49
N PHE A 50 9.11 7.10 17.39
CA PHE A 50 8.46 6.64 16.15
C PHE A 50 9.30 5.60 15.43
N LEU A 51 10.61 5.75 15.43
CA LEU A 51 11.52 4.76 14.87
C LEU A 51 11.50 3.47 15.69
N ASP A 52 11.53 3.57 17.02
CA ASP A 52 11.45 2.43 17.93
C ASP A 52 10.12 1.67 17.72
N GLN A 53 9.01 2.39 17.57
CA GLN A 53 7.71 1.79 17.26
C GLN A 53 7.68 1.09 15.91
N ALA A 54 8.29 1.66 14.86
CA ALA A 54 8.39 1.02 13.56
C ALA A 54 9.13 -0.32 13.66
N GLN A 55 10.23 -0.37 14.41
CA GLN A 55 11.00 -1.59 14.66
C GLN A 55 10.16 -2.64 15.43
N LEU A 56 9.41 -2.21 16.44
CA LEU A 56 8.53 -3.10 17.20
C LEU A 56 7.42 -3.70 16.32
N VAL A 57 6.79 -2.90 15.44
CA VAL A 57 5.80 -3.40 14.49
C VAL A 57 6.43 -4.42 13.55
N VAL A 58 7.63 -4.16 13.03
CA VAL A 58 8.33 -5.14 12.17
C VAL A 58 8.61 -6.43 12.91
N ALA A 59 9.12 -6.38 14.14
CA ALA A 59 9.36 -7.57 14.95
C ALA A 59 8.08 -8.38 15.22
N GLU A 60 6.96 -7.71 15.51
CA GLU A 60 5.67 -8.36 15.73
C GLU A 60 5.11 -8.99 14.44
N VAL A 61 5.24 -8.31 13.29
CA VAL A 61 4.85 -8.89 11.99
C VAL A 61 5.66 -10.15 11.69
N GLU A 62 6.98 -10.11 11.87
CA GLU A 62 7.84 -11.27 11.67
C GLU A 62 7.46 -12.42 12.62
N ARG A 63 7.16 -12.14 13.87
CA ARG A 63 6.78 -13.13 14.88
C ARG A 63 5.41 -13.78 14.58
N VAL A 64 4.41 -12.99 14.19
CA VAL A 64 3.01 -13.44 14.06
C VAL A 64 2.70 -13.93 12.64
N LEU A 65 3.14 -13.19 11.63
CA LEU A 65 2.82 -13.44 10.23
C LEU A 65 3.97 -14.10 9.45
N GLY A 66 5.21 -14.05 9.95
CA GLY A 66 6.39 -14.61 9.29
C GLY A 66 6.27 -16.10 9.00
N ARG A 67 6.82 -16.51 7.85
CA ARG A 67 6.94 -17.89 7.40
C ARG A 67 8.40 -18.17 7.03
N PRO A 68 8.82 -19.41 6.91
CA PRO A 68 10.19 -19.74 6.45
C PRO A 68 10.54 -19.03 5.14
N ARG A 69 9.54 -18.80 4.27
CA ARG A 69 9.63 -17.97 3.08
C ARG A 69 8.40 -17.05 3.01
N GLY A 70 8.66 -15.76 2.95
CA GLY A 70 7.59 -14.74 2.84
C GLY A 70 6.85 -14.46 4.15
N ILE A 71 5.70 -13.80 4.04
CA ILE A 71 4.87 -13.35 5.16
C ILE A 71 3.41 -13.51 4.78
N ARG A 72 2.62 -14.16 5.63
CA ARG A 72 1.20 -14.33 5.39
C ARG A 72 0.42 -13.04 5.58
N ILE A 73 -0.81 -13.00 5.09
CA ILE A 73 -1.69 -11.82 5.10
C ILE A 73 -2.14 -11.46 6.52
N GLY A 74 -2.55 -12.45 7.31
CA GLY A 74 -3.20 -12.28 8.61
C GLY A 74 -4.71 -12.40 8.54
N GLU A 75 -5.24 -13.12 7.56
CA GLU A 75 -6.65 -13.49 7.46
C GLU A 75 -6.97 -14.70 8.35
N ALA A 76 -8.25 -15.13 8.37
CA ALA A 76 -8.64 -16.35 9.04
C ALA A 76 -7.89 -17.58 8.48
N PRO A 77 -7.54 -18.57 9.30
CA PRO A 77 -6.65 -19.69 8.91
C PRO A 77 -7.12 -20.48 7.69
N ASP A 78 -8.43 -20.58 7.48
CA ASP A 78 -9.04 -21.32 6.36
C ASP A 78 -8.90 -20.61 5.01
N ARG A 79 -8.54 -19.35 5.01
CA ARG A 79 -8.38 -18.54 3.80
C ARG A 79 -7.10 -17.70 3.78
N ASP A 80 -6.22 -17.86 4.76
CA ASP A 80 -4.95 -17.11 4.79
C ASP A 80 -4.00 -17.61 3.69
N GLY A 81 -3.01 -16.81 3.40
CA GLY A 81 -2.05 -17.03 2.34
C GLY A 81 -1.09 -15.86 2.25
N GLN A 82 -0.43 -15.74 1.11
CA GLN A 82 0.44 -14.60 0.82
C GLN A 82 -0.06 -13.89 -0.43
N TYR A 83 -0.36 -12.57 -0.34
CA TYR A 83 -0.68 -11.72 -1.48
C TYR A 83 0.57 -10.97 -1.96
N PHE A 84 0.81 -10.98 -3.27
CA PHE A 84 2.00 -10.33 -3.83
C PHE A 84 2.03 -8.82 -3.55
N HIS A 85 0.93 -8.10 -3.77
CA HIS A 85 0.89 -6.65 -3.53
C HIS A 85 1.03 -6.28 -2.06
N TYR A 86 0.60 -7.13 -1.10
CA TYR A 86 0.85 -6.91 0.33
C TYR A 86 2.33 -7.07 0.65
N LEU A 87 2.96 -8.12 0.09
CA LEU A 87 4.39 -8.33 0.21
C LEU A 87 5.18 -7.18 -0.43
N ALA A 88 4.76 -6.69 -1.59
CA ALA A 88 5.39 -5.53 -2.22
C ALA A 88 5.31 -4.29 -1.33
N MET A 89 4.14 -4.00 -0.72
CA MET A 89 4.00 -2.88 0.23
C MET A 89 4.84 -3.07 1.49
N TRP A 90 4.97 -4.30 1.98
CA TRP A 90 5.84 -4.60 3.11
C TRP A 90 7.32 -4.44 2.77
N ILE A 91 7.75 -4.89 1.60
CA ILE A 91 9.10 -4.66 1.07
C ILE A 91 9.38 -3.16 0.94
N PHE A 92 8.41 -2.38 0.46
CA PHE A 92 8.52 -0.92 0.42
C PHE A 92 8.69 -0.33 1.82
N ALA A 93 7.91 -0.76 2.79
CA ALA A 93 7.99 -0.28 4.19
C ALA A 93 9.36 -0.60 4.82
N LEU A 94 9.84 -1.84 4.65
CA LEU A 94 11.18 -2.23 5.08
C LEU A 94 12.27 -1.43 4.36
N GLY A 95 12.09 -1.11 3.08
CA GLY A 95 13.00 -0.27 2.32
C GLY A 95 13.07 1.15 2.89
N ARG A 96 11.92 1.76 3.24
CA ARG A 96 11.88 3.10 3.86
C ARG A 96 12.54 3.10 5.23
N LEU A 97 12.27 2.11 6.06
CA LEU A 97 12.95 1.93 7.34
C LEU A 97 14.45 1.64 7.14
N GLY A 98 14.80 0.91 6.09
CA GLY A 98 16.16 0.57 5.70
C GLY A 98 17.02 1.75 5.24
N ASN A 99 16.42 2.88 4.88
CA ASN A 99 17.14 4.13 4.61
C ASN A 99 17.72 4.75 5.89
N ILE A 100 17.20 4.36 7.05
CA ILE A 100 17.68 4.80 8.36
C ILE A 100 18.51 3.70 9.02
N ILE A 101 18.03 2.46 8.96
CA ILE A 101 18.65 1.30 9.61
C ILE A 101 18.93 0.23 8.54
N PRO A 102 20.17 0.14 8.04
CA PRO A 102 20.52 -0.64 6.84
C PRO A 102 20.14 -2.14 6.87
N GLU A 103 20.01 -2.73 8.06
CA GLU A 103 19.61 -4.13 8.21
C GLU A 103 18.21 -4.42 7.63
N TYR A 104 17.27 -3.46 7.71
CA TYR A 104 15.93 -3.60 7.14
C TYR A 104 15.94 -3.55 5.62
N ARG A 105 16.87 -2.78 5.01
CA ARG A 105 17.09 -2.82 3.56
C ARG A 105 17.56 -4.21 3.12
N ALA A 106 18.52 -4.79 3.84
CA ALA A 106 18.98 -6.15 3.56
C ALA A 106 17.86 -7.20 3.73
N LYS A 107 17.00 -7.07 4.75
CA LYS A 107 15.80 -7.90 4.93
C LYS A 107 14.84 -7.75 3.74
N ALA A 108 14.56 -6.52 3.30
CA ALA A 108 13.68 -6.24 2.16
C ALA A 108 14.18 -6.91 0.86
N ILE A 109 15.49 -6.80 0.58
CA ILE A 109 16.10 -7.41 -0.61
C ILE A 109 15.99 -8.95 -0.56
N ARG A 110 16.26 -9.58 0.58
CA ARG A 110 16.10 -11.03 0.74
C ARG A 110 14.65 -11.44 0.51
N LEU A 111 13.70 -10.78 1.18
CA LEU A 111 12.27 -11.05 1.02
C LEU A 111 11.83 -10.89 -0.44
N ALA A 112 12.27 -9.83 -1.14
CA ALA A 112 11.94 -9.61 -2.54
C ALA A 112 12.37 -10.80 -3.41
N LYS A 113 13.59 -11.33 -3.23
CA LYS A 113 14.09 -12.50 -3.95
C LYS A 113 13.33 -13.77 -3.63
N ASP A 114 13.04 -14.00 -2.35
CA ASP A 114 12.32 -15.19 -1.88
C ASP A 114 10.90 -15.27 -2.47
N VAL A 115 10.16 -14.16 -2.45
CA VAL A 115 8.79 -14.14 -2.95
C VAL A 115 8.73 -14.05 -4.47
N HIS A 116 9.67 -13.32 -5.11
CA HIS A 116 9.71 -13.21 -6.55
C HIS A 116 9.73 -14.57 -7.24
N SER A 117 10.63 -15.44 -6.81
CA SER A 117 10.79 -16.78 -7.41
C SER A 117 9.53 -17.68 -7.30
N ALA A 118 8.66 -17.40 -6.33
CA ALA A 118 7.43 -18.16 -6.14
C ALA A 118 6.23 -17.56 -6.91
N PHE A 119 6.12 -16.24 -6.91
CA PHE A 119 4.97 -15.53 -7.49
C PHE A 119 5.09 -15.24 -8.98
N VAL A 120 6.31 -15.03 -9.49
CA VAL A 120 6.51 -14.56 -10.86
C VAL A 120 6.68 -15.73 -11.82
N VAL A 121 5.85 -15.73 -12.86
CA VAL A 121 6.02 -16.60 -14.03
C VAL A 121 6.61 -15.75 -15.14
N PRO A 122 7.93 -15.87 -15.43
CA PRO A 122 8.59 -15.03 -16.40
C PRO A 122 7.86 -15.04 -17.74
N GLY A 123 7.68 -13.86 -18.30
CA GLY A 123 6.98 -13.72 -19.55
C GLY A 123 5.45 -13.98 -19.50
N ARG A 124 4.83 -14.28 -18.37
CA ARG A 124 3.39 -14.55 -18.30
C ARG A 124 2.67 -13.61 -17.33
N GLY A 125 3.09 -13.51 -16.08
CA GLY A 125 2.42 -12.70 -15.08
C GLY A 125 2.93 -12.95 -13.66
N VAL A 126 2.18 -12.43 -12.70
CA VAL A 126 2.46 -12.58 -11.27
C VAL A 126 1.20 -13.17 -10.64
N PHE A 127 1.32 -14.24 -9.88
CA PHE A 127 0.20 -14.78 -9.12
C PHE A 127 -0.28 -13.75 -8.10
N TRP A 128 -1.59 -13.62 -7.95
CA TRP A 128 -2.15 -12.71 -6.98
C TRP A 128 -2.01 -13.22 -5.55
N LYS A 129 -2.41 -14.52 -5.33
CA LYS A 129 -2.38 -15.18 -4.03
C LYS A 129 -1.69 -16.53 -4.13
N MET A 130 -0.78 -16.79 -3.20
CA MET A 130 -0.12 -18.08 -2.99
C MET A 130 -0.54 -18.68 -1.64
N ARG A 131 -0.37 -20.00 -1.50
CA ARG A 131 -0.47 -20.67 -0.20
C ARG A 131 0.57 -20.11 0.76
N GLU A 132 0.35 -20.26 2.06
CA GLU A 132 1.23 -19.71 3.11
C GLU A 132 2.68 -20.17 2.99
N ASP A 133 2.91 -21.40 2.55
CA ASP A 133 4.23 -22.04 2.37
C ASP A 133 4.87 -21.77 1.00
N LEU A 134 4.18 -21.02 0.14
CA LEU A 134 4.56 -20.75 -1.25
C LEU A 134 4.67 -22.01 -2.13
N SER A 135 4.05 -23.11 -1.76
CA SER A 135 4.07 -24.36 -2.54
C SER A 135 3.32 -24.30 -3.86
N GLY A 136 2.44 -23.29 -4.02
CA GLY A 136 1.67 -23.09 -5.24
C GLY A 136 0.61 -22.01 -5.10
N PRO A 137 -0.05 -21.64 -6.22
CA PRO A 137 -1.14 -20.69 -6.20
C PRO A 137 -2.26 -21.12 -5.27
N TYR A 138 -2.90 -20.13 -4.64
CA TYR A 138 -4.08 -20.39 -3.82
C TYR A 138 -5.26 -20.77 -4.75
N PRO A 139 -6.02 -21.84 -4.42
CA PRO A 139 -7.11 -22.28 -5.28
C PRO A 139 -8.13 -21.17 -5.60
N GLY A 140 -8.51 -21.05 -6.89
CA GLY A 140 -9.45 -20.02 -7.35
C GLY A 140 -8.84 -18.64 -7.62
N PHE A 141 -7.55 -18.43 -7.35
CA PHE A 141 -6.85 -17.18 -7.63
C PHE A 141 -5.90 -17.32 -8.82
N GLY A 142 -5.99 -16.38 -9.75
CA GLY A 142 -5.13 -16.30 -10.93
C GLY A 142 -4.02 -15.26 -10.80
N SER A 143 -3.63 -14.67 -11.93
CA SER A 143 -2.66 -13.58 -11.97
C SER A 143 -3.29 -12.26 -11.53
N GLY A 144 -2.58 -11.49 -10.73
CA GLY A 144 -2.96 -10.14 -10.32
C GLY A 144 -2.61 -9.11 -11.39
N ALA A 145 -3.56 -8.22 -11.67
CA ALA A 145 -3.40 -7.22 -12.74
C ALA A 145 -2.41 -6.10 -12.36
N LEU A 146 -2.37 -5.71 -11.09
CA LEU A 146 -1.52 -4.63 -10.58
C LEU A 146 -0.18 -5.13 -10.03
N ASP A 147 -0.08 -6.43 -9.74
CA ASP A 147 1.07 -7.01 -9.05
C ASP A 147 2.39 -6.83 -9.81
N PRO A 148 2.44 -6.94 -11.16
CA PRO A 148 3.67 -6.64 -11.89
C PRO A 148 4.15 -5.19 -11.69
N PHE A 149 3.24 -4.23 -11.63
CA PHE A 149 3.57 -2.82 -11.43
C PHE A 149 4.08 -2.57 -10.01
N HIS A 150 3.44 -3.17 -8.99
CA HIS A 150 3.94 -3.11 -7.62
C HIS A 150 5.36 -3.65 -7.51
N GLY A 151 5.63 -4.84 -8.04
CA GLY A 151 6.97 -5.41 -8.03
C GLY A 151 7.98 -4.56 -8.78
N TYR A 152 7.64 -4.10 -9.98
CA TYR A 152 8.51 -3.28 -10.81
C TYR A 152 8.93 -1.99 -10.11
N VAL A 153 7.97 -1.27 -9.54
CA VAL A 153 8.22 0.00 -8.86
C VAL A 153 8.98 -0.21 -7.55
N VAL A 154 8.49 -1.13 -6.70
CA VAL A 154 9.07 -1.33 -5.37
C VAL A 154 10.49 -1.88 -5.43
N TYR A 155 10.77 -2.82 -6.33
CA TYR A 155 12.13 -3.35 -6.48
C TYR A 155 13.12 -2.30 -6.96
N ARG A 156 12.70 -1.44 -7.90
CA ARG A 156 13.54 -0.34 -8.41
C ARG A 156 13.81 0.72 -7.35
N THR A 157 12.82 1.06 -6.55
CA THR A 157 12.99 2.04 -5.47
C THR A 157 13.75 1.48 -4.26
N LEU A 158 13.79 0.15 -4.12
CA LEU A 158 14.56 -0.51 -3.07
C LEU A 158 16.04 -0.60 -3.42
N ASP A 159 16.38 -1.33 -4.47
CA ASP A 159 17.77 -1.51 -4.91
C ASP A 159 17.86 -2.04 -6.35
N ALA A 160 18.06 -1.13 -7.29
CA ALA A 160 18.09 -1.47 -8.72
C ALA A 160 19.25 -2.39 -9.11
N LYS A 161 20.35 -2.40 -8.35
CA LYS A 161 21.52 -3.25 -8.59
C LYS A 161 21.31 -4.66 -8.04
N ALA A 162 20.86 -4.76 -6.79
CA ALA A 162 20.68 -6.04 -6.11
C ALA A 162 19.53 -6.86 -6.69
N LEU A 163 18.51 -6.21 -7.26
CA LEU A 163 17.28 -6.81 -7.81
C LEU A 163 17.18 -6.68 -9.35
N ARG A 164 18.32 -6.58 -10.03
CA ARG A 164 18.36 -6.32 -11.49
C ARG A 164 17.56 -7.33 -12.29
N GLU A 165 17.68 -8.60 -11.97
CA GLU A 165 17.01 -9.68 -12.70
C GLU A 165 15.52 -9.71 -12.43
N GLU A 166 15.12 -9.56 -11.16
CA GLU A 166 13.73 -9.47 -10.73
C GLU A 166 13.02 -8.26 -11.39
N ILE A 167 13.72 -7.13 -11.44
CA ILE A 167 13.23 -5.91 -12.11
C ILE A 167 13.06 -6.13 -13.61
N ARG A 168 14.02 -6.81 -14.26
CA ARG A 168 13.94 -7.11 -15.70
C ARG A 168 12.70 -7.96 -16.00
N GLN A 169 12.46 -9.02 -15.21
CA GLN A 169 11.29 -9.89 -15.39
C GLN A 169 9.97 -9.13 -15.16
N MET A 170 9.89 -8.27 -14.15
CA MET A 170 8.72 -7.42 -13.93
C MET A 170 8.50 -6.44 -15.08
N ARG A 171 9.57 -5.79 -15.57
CA ARG A 171 9.50 -4.89 -16.73
C ARG A 171 8.91 -5.59 -17.94
N ASP A 172 9.41 -6.79 -18.27
CA ASP A 172 8.94 -7.56 -19.42
C ASP A 172 7.44 -7.88 -19.36
N ILE A 173 6.88 -8.02 -18.15
CA ILE A 173 5.45 -8.20 -17.94
C ILE A 173 4.71 -6.86 -18.09
N VAL A 174 5.18 -5.81 -17.40
CA VAL A 174 4.58 -4.46 -17.43
C VAL A 174 4.45 -3.95 -18.87
N GLU A 175 5.54 -4.02 -19.65
CA GLU A 175 5.57 -3.54 -21.04
C GLU A 175 4.55 -4.25 -21.94
N ARG A 176 4.22 -5.50 -21.66
CA ARG A 176 3.21 -6.22 -22.43
C ARG A 176 1.78 -5.90 -22.03
N VAL A 177 1.53 -5.57 -20.76
CA VAL A 177 0.17 -5.47 -20.25
C VAL A 177 -0.34 -4.05 -20.08
N TYR A 178 0.57 -3.06 -19.92
CA TYR A 178 0.16 -1.70 -19.53
C TYR A 178 -0.85 -1.06 -20.50
N SER A 179 -0.68 -1.31 -21.82
CA SER A 179 -1.54 -0.71 -22.83
C SER A 179 -2.98 -1.25 -22.83
N GLY A 180 -3.16 -2.49 -22.38
CA GLY A 180 -4.47 -3.16 -22.27
C GLY A 180 -5.09 -3.11 -20.87
N LEU A 181 -4.35 -2.69 -19.85
CA LEU A 181 -4.84 -2.71 -18.48
C LEU A 181 -5.92 -1.65 -18.25
N ALA A 182 -7.08 -2.10 -17.75
CA ALA A 182 -8.18 -1.25 -17.31
C ALA A 182 -8.51 -1.55 -15.84
N ILE A 183 -8.31 -0.56 -14.97
CA ILE A 183 -8.61 -0.65 -13.53
C ILE A 183 -9.98 -0.06 -13.29
N LYS A 184 -10.84 -0.75 -12.52
CA LYS A 184 -12.22 -0.34 -12.24
C LYS A 184 -12.50 -0.12 -10.75
N GLN A 185 -11.54 -0.45 -9.89
CA GLN A 185 -11.67 -0.31 -8.44
C GLN A 185 -10.91 0.92 -7.96
N ASP A 186 -11.51 1.67 -7.07
CA ASP A 186 -10.99 2.92 -6.51
C ASP A 186 -9.60 2.76 -5.88
N LEU A 187 -9.42 1.79 -4.97
CA LEU A 187 -8.11 1.52 -4.37
C LEU A 187 -7.05 1.20 -5.43
N GLY A 188 -7.40 0.37 -6.41
CA GLY A 188 -6.49 0.01 -7.50
C GLY A 188 -6.08 1.22 -8.34
N LEU A 189 -7.01 2.14 -8.61
CA LEU A 189 -6.72 3.40 -9.31
C LEU A 189 -5.80 4.31 -8.49
N GLY A 190 -6.07 4.46 -7.19
CA GLY A 190 -5.21 5.22 -6.28
C GLY A 190 -3.80 4.64 -6.18
N MET A 191 -3.68 3.32 -6.03
CA MET A 191 -2.38 2.66 -5.98
C MET A 191 -1.63 2.71 -7.31
N MET A 192 -2.33 2.68 -8.46
CA MET A 192 -1.69 2.90 -9.75
C MET A 192 -1.12 4.32 -9.85
N LEU A 193 -1.88 5.35 -9.46
CA LEU A 193 -1.37 6.74 -9.42
C LEU A 193 -0.14 6.82 -8.51
N TRP A 194 -0.18 6.20 -7.33
CA TRP A 194 0.97 6.13 -6.43
C TRP A 194 2.18 5.48 -7.08
N MET A 195 2.02 4.43 -7.85
CA MET A 195 3.13 3.79 -8.56
C MET A 195 3.69 4.67 -9.68
N THR A 196 2.84 5.35 -10.44
CA THR A 196 3.27 6.16 -11.59
C THR A 196 4.11 7.36 -11.19
N HIS A 197 3.96 7.89 -9.97
CA HIS A 197 4.70 9.07 -9.53
C HIS A 197 6.21 8.83 -9.38
N PHE A 198 6.65 7.58 -9.17
CA PHE A 198 8.07 7.26 -9.05
C PHE A 198 8.81 7.34 -10.39
N PHE A 199 8.11 7.09 -11.50
CA PHE A 199 8.72 7.03 -12.83
C PHE A 199 7.88 7.77 -13.88
N PRO A 200 7.59 9.06 -13.67
CA PRO A 200 6.62 9.81 -14.51
C PRO A 200 7.06 9.95 -15.98
N GLY A 201 8.34 9.79 -16.27
CA GLY A 201 8.88 9.83 -17.64
C GLY A 201 8.73 8.51 -18.43
N GLU A 202 8.24 7.44 -17.83
CA GLU A 202 8.05 6.17 -18.53
C GLU A 202 6.66 6.09 -19.20
N THR A 203 6.60 5.49 -20.39
CA THR A 203 5.36 5.41 -21.19
C THR A 203 4.23 4.72 -20.44
N TRP A 204 4.50 3.60 -19.77
CA TRP A 204 3.49 2.89 -18.99
C TRP A 204 2.90 3.78 -17.87
N ALA A 205 3.77 4.58 -17.23
CA ALA A 205 3.34 5.45 -16.13
C ALA A 205 2.45 6.59 -16.62
N SER A 206 2.83 7.26 -17.70
CA SER A 206 1.99 8.29 -18.33
C SER A 206 0.63 7.74 -18.75
N VAL A 207 0.61 6.63 -19.48
CA VAL A 207 -0.65 6.01 -19.96
C VAL A 207 -1.56 5.59 -18.80
N GLN A 208 -1.00 4.96 -17.77
CA GLN A 208 -1.79 4.49 -16.63
C GLN A 208 -2.22 5.63 -15.70
N ARG A 209 -1.41 6.68 -15.55
CA ARG A 209 -1.80 7.89 -14.85
C ARG A 209 -3.03 8.54 -15.49
N ASP A 210 -2.98 8.79 -16.79
CA ASP A 210 -4.06 9.46 -17.50
C ASP A 210 -5.36 8.63 -17.48
N ARG A 211 -5.27 7.31 -17.65
CA ARG A 211 -6.41 6.38 -17.54
C ARG A 211 -7.01 6.36 -16.14
N SER A 212 -6.15 6.32 -15.11
CA SER A 212 -6.60 6.29 -13.72
C SER A 212 -7.31 7.58 -13.36
N LEU A 213 -6.78 8.73 -13.76
CA LEU A 213 -7.43 10.04 -13.56
C LEU A 213 -8.78 10.09 -14.28
N ALA A 214 -8.84 9.69 -15.55
CA ALA A 214 -10.10 9.68 -16.30
C ALA A 214 -11.17 8.78 -15.67
N MET A 215 -10.77 7.60 -15.15
CA MET A 215 -11.71 6.71 -14.47
C MET A 215 -12.16 7.26 -13.11
N LEU A 216 -11.25 7.82 -12.32
CA LEU A 216 -11.59 8.46 -11.05
C LEU A 216 -12.49 9.68 -11.26
N ASP A 217 -12.31 10.45 -12.35
CA ASP A 217 -13.19 11.56 -12.69
C ASP A 217 -14.63 11.08 -12.96
N ARG A 218 -14.79 10.01 -13.72
CA ARG A 218 -16.10 9.37 -13.93
C ARG A 218 -16.73 8.92 -12.60
N MET A 219 -15.98 8.22 -11.76
CA MET A 219 -16.47 7.77 -10.45
C MET A 219 -16.88 8.94 -9.54
N TRP A 220 -16.28 10.11 -9.74
CA TRP A 220 -16.57 11.29 -8.96
C TRP A 220 -17.88 11.97 -9.38
N ILE A 221 -18.15 12.08 -10.67
CA ILE A 221 -19.26 12.86 -11.23
C ILE A 221 -20.50 12.02 -11.57
N GLU A 222 -20.31 10.75 -11.98
CA GLU A 222 -21.42 9.86 -12.35
C GLU A 222 -22.10 9.30 -11.09
N PRO A 223 -23.45 9.21 -11.04
CA PRO A 223 -24.15 8.57 -9.95
C PRO A 223 -23.86 7.05 -9.87
N PRO A 224 -23.73 6.48 -8.64
CA PRO A 224 -23.58 7.19 -7.38
C PRO A 224 -22.16 7.73 -7.21
N CYS A 225 -22.00 9.03 -7.08
CA CYS A 225 -20.70 9.64 -6.80
C CYS A 225 -20.22 9.28 -5.37
N TYR A 226 -18.94 9.49 -5.06
CA TYR A 226 -18.35 9.10 -3.77
C TYR A 226 -19.17 9.55 -2.56
N PHE A 227 -19.69 10.77 -2.57
CA PHE A 227 -20.35 11.41 -1.43
C PHE A 227 -21.87 11.31 -1.42
N SER A 228 -22.48 10.74 -2.46
CA SER A 228 -23.92 10.48 -2.51
C SER A 228 -24.27 9.02 -2.26
N ARG A 229 -23.29 8.20 -1.87
CA ARG A 229 -23.52 6.80 -1.52
C ARG A 229 -24.25 6.69 -0.17
N GLU A 230 -25.19 5.76 -0.10
CA GLU A 230 -25.90 5.47 1.14
C GLU A 230 -24.91 4.97 2.21
N PRO A 231 -25.05 5.42 3.47
CA PRO A 231 -24.34 4.83 4.60
C PRO A 231 -24.58 3.32 4.67
N GLY A 232 -23.51 2.57 4.95
CA GLY A 232 -23.57 1.12 5.00
C GLY A 232 -23.30 0.40 3.68
N LEU A 233 -23.25 1.11 2.54
CA LEU A 233 -22.71 0.49 1.34
C LEU A 233 -21.22 0.14 1.52
N PRO A 234 -20.74 -1.01 0.99
CA PRO A 234 -19.35 -1.44 1.16
C PRO A 234 -18.33 -0.37 0.76
N GLN A 235 -18.62 0.41 -0.30
CA GLN A 235 -17.75 1.48 -0.78
C GLN A 235 -17.62 2.65 0.19
N VAL A 236 -18.57 2.85 1.09
CA VAL A 236 -18.51 3.86 2.15
C VAL A 236 -17.90 3.25 3.42
N LYS A 237 -18.34 2.06 3.83
CA LYS A 237 -17.78 1.36 5.00
C LYS A 237 -16.27 1.18 4.89
N PHE A 238 -15.78 0.78 3.73
CA PHE A 238 -14.36 0.61 3.48
C PHE A 238 -13.70 1.92 3.05
N ALA A 239 -13.73 2.93 3.92
CA ALA A 239 -13.12 4.24 3.68
C ALA A 239 -11.63 4.16 3.29
N PHE A 240 -10.93 3.10 3.68
CA PHE A 240 -9.53 2.89 3.33
C PHE A 240 -9.28 2.89 1.81
N THR A 241 -10.24 2.43 1.00
CA THR A 241 -10.10 2.46 -0.46
C THR A 241 -10.05 3.89 -0.99
N ASN A 242 -10.86 4.78 -0.41
CA ASN A 242 -10.89 6.19 -0.73
C ASN A 242 -9.64 6.92 -0.21
N TYR A 243 -9.11 6.54 0.94
CA TYR A 243 -7.82 7.04 1.42
C TYR A 243 -6.66 6.60 0.49
N GLY A 244 -6.75 5.41 -0.11
CA GLY A 244 -5.82 4.99 -1.16
C GLY A 244 -5.91 5.86 -2.41
N VAL A 245 -7.11 6.27 -2.83
CA VAL A 245 -7.31 7.25 -3.92
C VAL A 245 -6.70 8.60 -3.54
N SER A 246 -6.98 9.09 -2.33
CA SER A 246 -6.42 10.35 -1.83
C SER A 246 -4.89 10.34 -1.86
N LEU A 247 -4.25 9.26 -1.39
CA LEU A 247 -2.80 9.09 -1.44
C LEU A 247 -2.28 9.14 -2.89
N GLY A 248 -2.93 8.42 -3.80
CA GLY A 248 -2.54 8.38 -5.21
C GLY A 248 -2.64 9.74 -5.89
N LEU A 249 -3.73 10.49 -5.66
CA LEU A 249 -3.91 11.84 -6.17
C LEU A 249 -2.85 12.82 -5.63
N GLN A 250 -2.51 12.72 -4.35
CA GLN A 250 -1.44 13.51 -3.74
C GLN A 250 -0.07 13.16 -4.33
N ALA A 251 0.20 11.89 -4.59
CA ALA A 251 1.46 11.44 -5.19
C ALA A 251 1.70 12.06 -6.56
N VAL A 252 0.66 12.20 -7.39
CA VAL A 252 0.74 12.84 -8.71
C VAL A 252 0.40 14.34 -8.71
N ASN A 253 0.19 14.92 -7.53
CA ASN A 253 -0.15 16.34 -7.32
C ASN A 253 -1.40 16.80 -8.11
N GLU A 254 -2.45 15.97 -8.10
CA GLU A 254 -3.70 16.23 -8.79
C GLU A 254 -4.87 16.46 -7.81
N TRP A 255 -5.82 17.27 -8.23
CA TRP A 255 -7.15 17.48 -7.61
C TRP A 255 -7.14 17.72 -6.10
N SER A 256 -6.29 18.61 -5.63
CA SER A 256 -6.13 18.91 -4.19
C SER A 256 -7.45 19.21 -3.46
N SER A 257 -8.41 19.87 -4.14
CA SER A 257 -9.74 20.16 -3.58
C SER A 257 -10.58 18.88 -3.37
N ARG A 258 -10.49 17.90 -4.28
CA ARG A 258 -11.17 16.61 -4.12
C ARG A 258 -10.51 15.78 -3.02
N VAL A 259 -9.17 15.81 -2.91
CA VAL A 259 -8.42 15.19 -1.80
C VAL A 259 -8.90 15.73 -0.46
N THR A 260 -8.93 17.06 -0.32
CA THR A 260 -9.40 17.70 0.92
C THR A 260 -10.84 17.31 1.24
N ARG A 261 -11.74 17.37 0.26
CA ARG A 261 -13.15 17.00 0.45
C ARG A 261 -13.31 15.53 0.84
N MET A 262 -12.57 14.62 0.23
CA MET A 262 -12.60 13.19 0.52
C MET A 262 -12.10 12.90 1.93
N ASN A 263 -10.94 13.45 2.29
CA ASN A 263 -10.37 13.26 3.63
C ASN A 263 -11.30 13.80 4.71
N SER A 264 -11.85 15.01 4.54
CA SER A 264 -12.79 15.62 5.50
C SER A 264 -14.09 14.83 5.64
N PHE A 265 -14.61 14.26 4.54
CA PHE A 265 -15.81 13.43 4.58
C PHE A 265 -15.59 12.18 5.43
N PHE A 266 -14.52 11.41 5.15
CA PHE A 266 -14.25 10.16 5.86
C PHE A 266 -13.71 10.36 7.28
N GLU A 267 -13.12 11.52 7.58
CA GLU A 267 -12.74 11.88 8.95
C GLU A 267 -13.97 11.99 9.88
N GLY A 268 -15.09 12.50 9.37
CA GLY A 268 -16.34 12.63 10.09
C GLY A 268 -17.31 11.45 9.93
N TYR A 269 -16.98 10.48 9.10
CA TYR A 269 -17.87 9.35 8.81
C TYR A 269 -17.78 8.27 9.90
N SER A 270 -18.94 7.75 10.28
CA SER A 270 -19.06 6.55 11.14
C SER A 270 -20.09 5.61 10.51
N SER A 271 -19.75 4.33 10.44
CA SER A 271 -20.67 3.27 9.97
C SER A 271 -21.64 2.82 11.06
N GLY A 272 -21.32 3.07 12.35
CA GLY A 272 -22.10 2.65 13.50
C GLY A 272 -21.95 1.15 13.83
N ASP A 273 -20.95 0.48 13.28
CA ASP A 273 -20.68 -0.95 13.49
C ASP A 273 -19.18 -1.24 13.67
N GLU A 274 -18.78 -2.51 13.57
CA GLU A 274 -17.38 -2.94 13.75
C GLU A 274 -16.38 -2.30 12.78
N TYR A 275 -16.83 -1.84 11.62
CA TYR A 275 -15.96 -1.16 10.63
C TYR A 275 -15.42 0.18 11.13
N ASP A 276 -16.06 0.79 12.13
CA ASP A 276 -15.56 2.00 12.79
C ASP A 276 -14.25 1.74 13.60
N ARG A 277 -13.92 0.48 13.82
CA ARG A 277 -12.72 0.06 14.55
C ARG A 277 -11.67 -0.64 13.67
N GLU A 278 -11.89 -0.71 12.36
CA GLU A 278 -10.96 -1.35 11.44
C GLU A 278 -9.65 -0.58 11.32
N ALA A 279 -8.56 -1.21 11.76
CA ALA A 279 -7.23 -0.60 11.80
C ALA A 279 -6.77 -0.08 10.44
N ILE A 280 -7.09 -0.80 9.36
CA ILE A 280 -6.73 -0.42 7.99
C ILE A 280 -7.27 0.96 7.62
N THR A 281 -8.52 1.25 7.97
CA THR A 281 -9.18 2.54 7.70
C THR A 281 -8.46 3.68 8.41
N HIS A 282 -8.17 3.52 9.69
CA HIS A 282 -7.56 4.59 10.49
C HIS A 282 -6.09 4.82 10.12
N VAL A 283 -5.32 3.76 9.88
CA VAL A 283 -3.91 3.89 9.47
C VAL A 283 -3.82 4.54 8.10
N MET A 284 -4.62 4.11 7.13
CA MET A 284 -4.64 4.73 5.80
C MET A 284 -5.18 6.17 5.84
N GLY A 285 -6.11 6.48 6.74
CA GLY A 285 -6.55 7.85 7.00
C GLY A 285 -5.43 8.76 7.50
N CYS A 286 -4.60 8.27 8.43
CA CYS A 286 -3.41 8.97 8.87
C CYS A 286 -2.41 9.21 7.72
N VAL A 287 -2.16 8.18 6.89
CA VAL A 287 -1.29 8.30 5.71
C VAL A 287 -1.85 9.30 4.70
N SER A 288 -3.15 9.30 4.47
CA SER A 288 -3.80 10.25 3.55
C SER A 288 -3.69 11.70 4.03
N ASN A 289 -3.69 11.94 5.35
CA ASN A 289 -3.49 13.26 5.94
C ASN A 289 -2.00 13.65 6.06
N PHE A 290 -1.12 12.68 6.07
CA PHE A 290 0.34 12.86 6.12
C PHE A 290 1.05 11.80 5.28
N PRO A 291 1.13 11.95 3.94
CA PRO A 291 1.74 10.96 3.04
C PRO A 291 3.22 10.71 3.27
N GLY A 292 4.01 11.72 3.61
CA GLY A 292 5.41 11.61 4.00
C GLY A 292 6.23 10.72 3.06
N GLU A 293 6.83 9.67 3.61
CA GLU A 293 7.70 8.75 2.88
C GLU A 293 7.02 7.93 1.76
N PHE A 294 5.68 7.92 1.70
CA PHE A 294 4.99 7.31 0.56
C PHE A 294 5.24 8.04 -0.75
N ILE A 295 5.36 9.37 -0.69
CA ILE A 295 5.49 10.22 -1.88
C ILE A 295 6.87 10.87 -2.01
N THR A 296 7.79 10.57 -1.09
CA THR A 296 9.16 11.06 -1.17
C THR A 296 9.95 10.23 -2.18
N ALA A 297 10.46 10.88 -3.23
CA ALA A 297 11.41 10.28 -4.15
C ALA A 297 12.81 10.31 -3.51
N HIS A 298 13.35 9.14 -3.16
CA HIS A 298 14.76 9.03 -2.78
C HIS A 298 15.60 8.79 -4.04
N ALA A 299 16.71 9.48 -4.17
CA ALA A 299 17.68 9.18 -5.22
C ALA A 299 18.21 7.74 -5.02
N THR A 300 18.00 6.88 -6.00
CA THR A 300 18.47 5.48 -6.02
C THR A 300 19.87 5.40 -6.61
#